data_5dbf9721683ba333ff8f1ed63b48b5bd
#
_entry.id   5dbf9721683ba333ff8f1ed63b48b5bd
#
_cell.length_a   1.000
_cell.length_b   1.000
_cell.length_c   1.000
_cell.angle_alpha   90.00
_cell.angle_beta   90.00
_cell.angle_gamma   90.00
#
_symmetry.space_group_name_H-M   'P 1'
#
loop_
_entity.id
_entity.type
_entity.pdbx_description
1 polymer ?
#
loop_
_entity_poly.entity_id
_entity_poly.type
_entity_poly.pdbx_seq_one_letter_code
_entity_poly.pdbx_strand_id
1 'polypeptide(L)'
;MATTSNYTEENIKSLDWREHIRLRPGMYIGKSGDGSSPDDGIYVLLKEVIDNCVDEFVMGEGKVIDIIINDDYVSVRDFGRGIPIGKVVDVVSKMNTGGKYDTRAFKKSVGLNGVGTKAVNALSSSFIVSSTRDGKTKSADFQIGVLKNETLNKSDEKNGTYVEFKPDHTIFKNYKYRLEYVEKMIKFYVYLNPGLTIKLNGNKFRSEFGLKDLIEDQSNVQDFLYPIIHLKGNDIEVAITHSRTQYSEEYYSFVNGQYTVQGGTHQSAFREAFVKTIREFFGKNYETSDIRKSIISALSIKVMEPIFESQ
;
A
#
# COMPACT_ATOMS: atom_id res chain seq x y z
N MET A 1 43.07 -17.02 21.31
CA MET A 1 42.26 -17.29 22.53
C MET A 1 40.84 -16.95 22.19
N ALA A 2 39.96 -17.96 22.16
CA ALA A 2 38.54 -17.73 21.94
C ALA A 2 37.95 -17.15 23.23
N THR A 3 37.45 -15.93 23.19
CA THR A 3 36.70 -15.35 24.30
C THR A 3 35.36 -16.11 24.38
N THR A 4 35.24 -17.00 25.35
CA THR A 4 34.00 -17.60 25.73
C THR A 4 33.04 -16.46 26.17
N SER A 5 32.04 -16.12 25.33
CA SER A 5 30.99 -15.20 25.74
C SER A 5 30.20 -15.85 26.86
N ASN A 6 30.33 -15.35 28.09
CA ASN A 6 29.48 -15.76 29.21
C ASN A 6 28.03 -15.33 28.86
N TYR A 7 27.21 -16.27 28.41
CA TYR A 7 25.78 -16.06 28.23
C TYR A 7 25.10 -16.27 29.60
N THR A 8 24.62 -15.17 30.18
CA THR A 8 23.97 -15.15 31.52
C THR A 8 22.57 -14.54 31.40
N GLU A 9 21.78 -14.62 32.44
CA GLU A 9 20.44 -14.02 32.54
C GLU A 9 20.45 -12.51 32.21
N GLU A 10 21.53 -11.82 32.52
CA GLU A 10 21.72 -10.39 32.22
C GLU A 10 21.80 -10.07 30.72
N ASN A 11 22.05 -11.08 29.89
CA ASN A 11 22.07 -10.94 28.42
C ASN A 11 20.67 -11.02 27.81
N ILE A 12 19.67 -11.44 28.61
CA ILE A 12 18.26 -11.51 28.16
C ILE A 12 17.60 -10.17 28.45
N LYS A 13 17.21 -9.47 27.38
CA LYS A 13 16.57 -8.14 27.46
C LYS A 13 15.19 -8.19 26.84
N SER A 14 14.21 -7.61 27.52
CA SER A 14 12.91 -7.27 26.91
C SER A 14 13.00 -5.89 26.29
N LEU A 15 12.61 -5.78 25.03
CA LEU A 15 12.58 -4.52 24.31
C LEU A 15 11.13 -4.00 24.27
N ASP A 16 10.96 -2.68 24.37
CA ASP A 16 9.68 -2.07 24.02
C ASP A 16 9.45 -2.15 22.49
N TRP A 17 8.21 -1.89 22.06
CA TRP A 17 7.82 -1.99 20.65
C TRP A 17 8.68 -1.09 19.74
N ARG A 18 8.99 0.11 20.19
CA ARG A 18 9.77 1.11 19.47
C ARG A 18 11.22 0.67 19.34
N GLU A 19 11.83 0.23 20.44
CA GLU A 19 13.18 -0.27 20.46
C GLU A 19 13.34 -1.51 19.55
N HIS A 20 12.35 -2.41 19.58
CA HIS A 20 12.34 -3.58 18.72
C HIS A 20 12.26 -3.21 17.23
N ILE A 21 11.35 -2.29 16.85
CA ILE A 21 11.23 -1.81 15.46
C ILE A 21 12.54 -1.19 14.98
N ARG A 22 13.17 -0.34 15.80
CA ARG A 22 14.43 0.34 15.46
C ARG A 22 15.62 -0.62 15.41
N LEU A 23 15.66 -1.64 16.25
CA LEU A 23 16.72 -2.65 16.25
C LEU A 23 16.58 -3.62 15.05
N ARG A 24 15.37 -3.89 14.61
CA ARG A 24 15.03 -4.85 13.56
C ARG A 24 14.12 -4.25 12.49
N PRO A 25 14.47 -3.11 11.87
CA PRO A 25 13.60 -2.43 10.90
C PRO A 25 13.22 -3.34 9.73
N GLY A 26 14.11 -4.24 9.31
CA GLY A 26 13.88 -5.17 8.21
C GLY A 26 12.68 -6.11 8.40
N MET A 27 12.24 -6.36 9.64
CA MET A 27 11.03 -7.14 9.91
C MET A 27 9.73 -6.38 9.60
N TYR A 28 9.79 -5.05 9.49
CA TYR A 28 8.63 -4.17 9.33
C TYR A 28 8.59 -3.46 7.99
N ILE A 29 9.74 -3.13 7.44
CA ILE A 29 9.87 -2.34 6.21
C ILE A 29 10.77 -2.99 5.16
N GLY A 30 11.19 -4.23 5.39
CA GLY A 30 12.14 -4.89 4.49
C GLY A 30 13.50 -4.17 4.50
N LYS A 31 14.05 -3.93 3.34
CA LYS A 31 15.36 -3.29 3.15
C LYS A 31 15.27 -1.79 3.46
N SER A 32 16.15 -1.26 4.33
CA SER A 32 16.16 0.19 4.63
C SER A 32 16.41 1.03 3.38
N GLY A 33 17.52 0.77 2.70
CA GLY A 33 17.88 1.43 1.43
C GLY A 33 18.11 2.94 1.54
N ASP A 34 18.40 3.55 0.39
CA ASP A 34 18.61 5.00 0.24
C ASP A 34 17.60 5.68 -0.72
N GLY A 35 16.58 4.93 -1.16
CA GLY A 35 15.59 5.37 -2.13
C GLY A 35 15.95 5.11 -3.58
N SER A 36 17.08 4.44 -3.86
CA SER A 36 17.48 4.10 -5.23
C SER A 36 16.71 2.92 -5.82
N SER A 37 16.02 2.15 -4.97
CA SER A 37 15.17 1.03 -5.37
C SER A 37 13.72 1.25 -4.92
N PRO A 38 12.70 0.85 -5.71
CA PRO A 38 11.30 1.06 -5.37
C PRO A 38 10.82 0.25 -4.16
N ASP A 39 11.59 -0.74 -3.71
CA ASP A 39 11.36 -1.58 -2.53
C ASP A 39 12.12 -1.12 -1.29
N ASP A 40 12.80 0.03 -1.35
CA ASP A 40 13.49 0.59 -0.18
C ASP A 40 12.48 1.06 0.87
N GLY A 41 12.84 0.89 2.13
CA GLY A 41 11.96 1.08 3.28
C GLY A 41 11.30 2.45 3.39
N ILE A 42 11.90 3.53 2.85
CA ILE A 42 11.25 4.84 2.81
C ILE A 42 9.94 4.81 2.02
N TYR A 43 9.86 4.03 0.92
CA TYR A 43 8.62 3.87 0.16
C TYR A 43 7.61 3.01 0.92
N VAL A 44 8.09 2.03 1.71
CA VAL A 44 7.21 1.25 2.60
C VAL A 44 6.60 2.14 3.68
N LEU A 45 7.37 3.08 4.29
CA LEU A 45 6.82 4.05 5.24
C LEU A 45 5.70 4.89 4.60
N LEU A 46 5.93 5.40 3.40
CA LEU A 46 4.91 6.16 2.66
C LEU A 46 3.68 5.31 2.36
N LYS A 47 3.90 4.08 1.89
CA LYS A 47 2.86 3.11 1.56
C LYS A 47 1.94 2.83 2.75
N GLU A 48 2.50 2.59 3.95
CA GLU A 48 1.73 2.32 5.16
C GLU A 48 0.78 3.47 5.54
N VAL A 49 1.17 4.71 5.25
CA VAL A 49 0.30 5.87 5.48
C VAL A 49 -0.77 5.97 4.40
N ILE A 50 -0.41 5.77 3.12
CA ILE A 50 -1.38 5.79 2.01
C ILE A 50 -2.41 4.66 2.16
N ASP A 51 -2.01 3.46 2.55
CA ASP A 51 -2.90 2.30 2.75
C ASP A 51 -4.02 2.62 3.76
N ASN A 52 -3.72 3.37 4.82
CA ASN A 52 -4.74 3.79 5.78
C ASN A 52 -5.73 4.80 5.18
N CYS A 53 -5.26 5.70 4.32
CA CYS A 53 -6.13 6.65 3.62
C CYS A 53 -7.01 5.94 2.57
N VAL A 54 -6.46 4.94 1.87
CA VAL A 54 -7.19 4.12 0.90
C VAL A 54 -8.26 3.28 1.58
N ASP A 55 -7.99 2.76 2.78
CA ASP A 55 -8.99 2.03 3.56
C ASP A 55 -10.22 2.89 3.88
N GLU A 56 -10.06 4.18 4.17
CA GLU A 56 -11.19 5.11 4.34
C GLU A 56 -11.99 5.26 3.03
N PHE A 57 -11.32 5.38 1.88
CA PHE A 57 -11.99 5.41 0.58
C PHE A 57 -12.78 4.12 0.30
N VAL A 58 -12.20 2.95 0.56
CA VAL A 58 -12.87 1.64 0.39
C VAL A 58 -14.10 1.50 1.28
N MET A 59 -14.08 2.15 2.46
CA MET A 59 -15.24 2.24 3.36
C MET A 59 -16.29 3.25 2.90
N GLY A 60 -16.07 3.93 1.76
CA GLY A 60 -16.98 4.92 1.19
C GLY A 60 -16.76 6.36 1.68
N GLU A 61 -15.69 6.58 2.45
CA GLU A 61 -15.39 7.84 3.09
C GLU A 61 -14.15 8.51 2.49
N GLY A 62 -14.31 9.78 2.10
CA GLY A 62 -13.24 10.52 1.42
C GLY A 62 -12.98 10.04 -0.01
N LYS A 63 -12.64 10.97 -0.89
CA LYS A 63 -12.36 10.68 -2.32
C LYS A 63 -11.04 11.27 -2.78
N VAL A 64 -10.33 11.93 -1.89
CA VAL A 64 -9.10 12.65 -2.20
C VAL A 64 -8.07 12.33 -1.14
N ILE A 65 -6.84 12.07 -1.58
CA ILE A 65 -5.65 11.96 -0.76
C ILE A 65 -4.65 12.99 -1.28
N ASP A 66 -4.17 13.88 -0.43
CA ASP A 66 -3.15 14.87 -0.75
C ASP A 66 -1.80 14.41 -0.17
N ILE A 67 -0.77 14.29 -1.02
CA ILE A 67 0.57 13.86 -0.65
C ILE A 67 1.55 14.98 -1.01
N ILE A 68 2.39 15.35 -0.05
CA ILE A 68 3.52 16.26 -0.26
C ILE A 68 4.80 15.53 0.11
N ILE A 69 5.77 15.55 -0.79
CA ILE A 69 7.11 15.03 -0.57
C ILE A 69 8.09 16.14 -0.93
N ASN A 70 8.92 16.51 0.01
CA ASN A 70 10.04 17.44 -0.17
C ASN A 70 11.27 16.93 0.60
N ASP A 71 12.34 17.73 0.64
CA ASP A 71 13.58 17.35 1.30
C ASP A 71 13.47 17.31 2.84
N ASP A 72 12.47 17.98 3.42
CA ASP A 72 12.31 18.12 4.87
C ASP A 72 11.36 17.09 5.47
N TYR A 73 10.26 16.78 4.77
CA TYR A 73 9.22 15.89 5.28
C TYR A 73 8.39 15.26 4.15
N VAL A 74 7.67 14.22 4.53
CA VAL A 74 6.56 13.63 3.78
C VAL A 74 5.27 13.88 4.53
N SER A 75 4.23 14.38 3.87
CA SER A 75 2.91 14.47 4.47
C SER A 75 1.84 13.81 3.60
N VAL A 76 0.86 13.22 4.26
CA VAL A 76 -0.31 12.59 3.64
C VAL A 76 -1.56 13.03 4.38
N ARG A 77 -2.54 13.55 3.65
CA ARG A 77 -3.84 13.97 4.17
C ARG A 77 -4.96 13.24 3.46
N ASP A 78 -5.83 12.56 4.20
CA ASP A 78 -7.12 12.11 3.72
C ASP A 78 -8.26 13.05 4.17
N PHE A 79 -9.45 12.82 3.60
CA PHE A 79 -10.68 13.52 3.96
C PHE A 79 -11.79 12.50 4.30
N GLY A 80 -11.40 11.42 4.97
CA GLY A 80 -12.28 10.38 5.49
C GLY A 80 -12.91 10.77 6.84
N ARG A 81 -13.26 9.77 7.64
CA ARG A 81 -13.92 9.98 8.94
C ARG A 81 -13.02 10.57 10.01
N GLY A 82 -11.71 10.42 9.85
CA GLY A 82 -10.72 10.71 10.88
C GLY A 82 -10.66 9.64 11.98
N ILE A 83 -9.51 9.53 12.62
CA ILE A 83 -9.30 8.66 13.78
C ILE A 83 -10.17 9.16 14.94
N PRO A 84 -10.86 8.29 15.70
CA PRO A 84 -11.57 8.70 16.89
C PRO A 84 -10.66 9.49 17.84
N ILE A 85 -11.10 10.69 18.24
CA ILE A 85 -10.27 11.72 18.93
C ILE A 85 -9.53 11.16 20.15
N GLY A 86 -10.19 10.32 20.97
CA GLY A 86 -9.57 9.68 22.13
C GLY A 86 -8.57 8.55 21.82
N LYS A 87 -8.37 8.22 20.54
CA LYS A 87 -7.52 7.10 20.09
C LYS A 87 -6.35 7.52 19.20
N VAL A 88 -6.21 8.78 18.88
CA VAL A 88 -5.18 9.29 17.97
C VAL A 88 -3.77 8.87 18.40
N VAL A 89 -3.42 9.05 19.67
CA VAL A 89 -2.12 8.63 20.22
C VAL A 89 -1.97 7.12 20.24
N ASP A 90 -2.99 6.40 20.72
CA ASP A 90 -2.95 4.93 20.88
C ASP A 90 -2.72 4.23 19.54
N VAL A 91 -3.41 4.66 18.47
CA VAL A 91 -3.34 4.04 17.15
C VAL A 91 -1.94 4.09 16.54
N VAL A 92 -1.15 5.11 16.85
CA VAL A 92 0.19 5.30 16.27
C VAL A 92 1.33 4.91 17.21
N SER A 93 1.03 4.56 18.48
CA SER A 93 2.07 4.31 19.50
C SER A 93 1.86 3.06 20.36
N LYS A 94 0.73 2.35 20.24
CA LYS A 94 0.49 1.12 20.98
C LYS A 94 0.36 -0.07 20.03
N MET A 95 1.14 -1.13 20.24
CA MET A 95 1.03 -2.36 19.47
C MET A 95 -0.37 -2.99 19.65
N ASN A 96 -0.78 -3.75 18.64
CA ASN A 96 -2.08 -4.42 18.61
C ASN A 96 -3.28 -3.49 18.84
N THR A 97 -3.17 -2.23 18.44
CA THR A 97 -4.23 -1.21 18.52
C THR A 97 -4.58 -0.73 17.12
N GLY A 98 -5.82 -0.91 16.70
CA GLY A 98 -6.32 -0.49 15.39
C GLY A 98 -7.78 -0.88 15.20
N GLY A 99 -8.51 -0.15 14.35
CA GLY A 99 -9.91 -0.44 14.02
C GLY A 99 -10.09 -1.67 13.14
N LYS A 100 -9.03 -2.13 12.50
CA LYS A 100 -9.04 -3.24 11.52
C LYS A 100 -9.21 -4.63 12.16
N TYR A 101 -9.10 -4.74 13.48
CA TYR A 101 -9.43 -5.96 14.22
C TYR A 101 -10.95 -6.20 14.34
N ASP A 102 -11.79 -5.18 14.12
CA ASP A 102 -13.24 -5.37 14.03
C ASP A 102 -13.64 -5.54 12.55
N THR A 103 -13.91 -6.79 12.16
CA THR A 103 -14.33 -7.17 10.80
C THR A 103 -15.63 -6.50 10.36
N ARG A 104 -16.45 -5.97 11.30
CA ARG A 104 -17.65 -5.19 10.98
C ARG A 104 -17.30 -3.76 10.55
N ALA A 105 -16.22 -3.21 11.11
CA ALA A 105 -15.74 -1.86 10.79
C ALA A 105 -14.87 -1.83 9.53
N PHE A 106 -14.13 -2.93 9.22
CA PHE A 106 -13.24 -3.02 8.06
C PHE A 106 -13.32 -4.44 7.45
N LYS A 107 -14.24 -4.64 6.51
CA LYS A 107 -14.47 -5.97 5.91
C LYS A 107 -13.34 -6.45 4.98
N LYS A 108 -12.61 -5.56 4.33
CA LYS A 108 -11.56 -5.86 3.33
C LYS A 108 -10.54 -4.72 3.30
N SER A 109 -9.69 -4.64 4.32
CA SER A 109 -8.67 -3.60 4.38
C SER A 109 -7.39 -4.00 3.63
N VAL A 110 -6.67 -3.02 3.12
CA VAL A 110 -5.36 -3.20 2.47
C VAL A 110 -4.29 -3.55 3.52
N GLY A 111 -4.33 -2.90 4.68
CA GLY A 111 -3.39 -3.14 5.78
C GLY A 111 -3.94 -4.11 6.82
N LEU A 112 -3.27 -5.25 7.06
CA LEU A 112 -3.78 -6.33 7.91
C LEU A 112 -3.21 -6.31 9.34
N ASN A 113 -1.95 -5.89 9.53
CA ASN A 113 -1.18 -6.17 10.75
C ASN A 113 -1.31 -5.13 11.86
N GLY A 114 -1.89 -3.96 11.60
CA GLY A 114 -2.07 -2.90 12.60
C GLY A 114 -0.75 -2.34 13.19
N VAL A 115 0.39 -2.59 12.53
CA VAL A 115 1.73 -2.16 12.99
C VAL A 115 2.36 -1.09 12.10
N GLY A 116 1.88 -0.90 10.87
CA GLY A 116 2.53 -0.05 9.88
C GLY A 116 2.75 1.39 10.34
N THR A 117 1.70 2.08 10.83
CA THR A 117 1.85 3.46 11.32
C THR A 117 2.80 3.57 12.53
N LYS A 118 2.88 2.50 13.35
CA LYS A 118 3.85 2.44 14.46
C LYS A 118 5.28 2.34 13.94
N ALA A 119 5.47 1.57 12.85
CA ALA A 119 6.77 1.50 12.19
C ALA A 119 7.16 2.88 11.62
N VAL A 120 6.24 3.57 10.95
CA VAL A 120 6.49 4.95 10.47
C VAL A 120 6.90 5.85 11.63
N ASN A 121 6.16 5.86 12.74
CA ASN A 121 6.46 6.65 13.92
C ASN A 121 7.82 6.31 14.54
N ALA A 122 8.11 5.03 14.78
CA ALA A 122 9.36 4.59 15.40
C ALA A 122 10.61 4.85 14.52
N LEU A 123 10.45 4.80 13.19
CA LEU A 123 11.54 4.95 12.21
C LEU A 123 11.69 6.38 11.69
N SER A 124 10.95 7.33 12.26
CA SER A 124 11.03 8.76 11.91
C SER A 124 11.68 9.58 13.00
N SER A 125 12.53 10.52 12.61
CA SER A 125 13.11 11.53 13.52
C SER A 125 12.05 12.53 14.02
N SER A 126 11.00 12.77 13.20
CA SER A 126 9.82 13.55 13.55
C SER A 126 8.60 12.86 12.94
N PHE A 127 7.52 12.76 13.71
CA PHE A 127 6.25 12.21 13.28
C PHE A 127 5.10 13.01 13.92
N ILE A 128 4.20 13.50 13.09
CA ILE A 128 3.02 14.24 13.53
C ILE A 128 1.79 13.52 13.00
N VAL A 129 0.81 13.32 13.85
CA VAL A 129 -0.52 12.86 13.44
C VAL A 129 -1.57 13.81 13.92
N SER A 130 -2.47 14.22 13.03
CA SER A 130 -3.63 15.05 13.37
C SER A 130 -4.88 14.38 12.84
N SER A 131 -5.91 14.31 13.66
CA SER A 131 -7.23 13.84 13.26
C SER A 131 -8.27 14.92 13.53
N THR A 132 -8.97 15.32 12.48
CA THR A 132 -10.14 16.19 12.57
C THR A 132 -11.40 15.33 12.46
N ARG A 133 -12.24 15.43 13.50
CA ARG A 133 -13.49 14.71 13.58
C ARG A 133 -14.51 15.45 14.47
N ASP A 134 -15.74 15.56 13.97
CA ASP A 134 -16.88 16.11 14.71
C ASP A 134 -16.59 17.52 15.31
N GLY A 135 -15.97 18.40 14.50
CA GLY A 135 -15.65 19.79 14.90
C GLY A 135 -14.50 19.94 15.89
N LYS A 136 -13.64 18.90 16.00
CA LYS A 136 -12.45 18.91 16.86
C LYS A 136 -11.26 18.35 16.11
N THR A 137 -10.07 18.94 16.35
CA THR A 137 -8.80 18.39 15.88
C THR A 137 -7.93 18.02 17.08
N LYS A 138 -7.52 16.75 17.12
CA LYS A 138 -6.50 16.23 18.02
C LYS A 138 -5.21 16.04 17.23
N SER A 139 -4.13 16.66 17.71
CA SER A 139 -2.78 16.47 17.15
C SER A 139 -1.86 15.85 18.18
N ALA A 140 -0.92 15.05 17.74
CA ALA A 140 0.11 14.46 18.58
C ALA A 140 1.45 14.46 17.82
N ASP A 141 2.50 14.93 18.48
CA ASP A 141 3.84 15.08 17.95
C ASP A 141 4.76 14.07 18.62
N PHE A 142 5.50 13.32 17.81
CA PHE A 142 6.42 12.31 18.28
C PHE A 142 7.84 12.56 17.76
N GLN A 143 8.81 12.14 18.52
CA GLN A 143 10.20 12.10 18.12
C GLN A 143 10.74 10.70 18.38
N ILE A 144 11.13 10.01 17.31
CA ILE A 144 11.65 8.64 17.42
C ILE A 144 10.66 7.73 18.21
N GLY A 145 9.37 7.82 17.89
CA GLY A 145 8.31 7.06 18.56
C GLY A 145 7.93 7.51 19.98
N VAL A 146 8.58 8.55 20.52
CA VAL A 146 8.30 9.10 21.85
C VAL A 146 7.36 10.30 21.72
N LEU A 147 6.20 10.24 22.35
CA LEU A 147 5.26 11.36 22.41
C LEU A 147 5.93 12.57 23.10
N LYS A 148 5.91 13.72 22.42
CA LYS A 148 6.47 14.98 22.91
C LYS A 148 5.40 15.97 23.30
N ASN A 149 4.35 16.06 22.50
CA ASN A 149 3.27 17.01 22.70
C ASN A 149 1.96 16.43 22.17
N GLU A 150 0.85 16.87 22.74
CA GLU A 150 -0.48 16.62 22.21
C GLU A 150 -1.39 17.84 22.45
N THR A 151 -2.25 18.10 21.50
CA THR A 151 -3.21 19.20 21.56
C THR A 151 -4.60 18.73 21.16
N LEU A 152 -5.63 19.39 21.71
CA LEU A 152 -7.02 19.18 21.33
C LEU A 152 -7.70 20.54 21.20
N ASN A 153 -8.14 20.88 20.02
CA ASN A 153 -8.76 22.16 19.72
C ASN A 153 -10.11 21.97 19.01
N LYS A 154 -10.98 22.97 19.09
CA LYS A 154 -12.12 23.08 18.15
C LYS A 154 -11.57 23.39 16.76
N SER A 155 -12.23 22.88 15.73
CA SER A 155 -11.78 23.05 14.35
C SER A 155 -12.97 23.05 13.40
N ASP A 156 -12.93 23.94 12.42
CA ASP A 156 -13.89 24.00 11.30
C ASP A 156 -13.36 23.27 10.05
N GLU A 157 -12.19 22.61 10.18
CA GLU A 157 -11.64 21.80 9.09
C GLU A 157 -12.51 20.58 8.79
N LYS A 158 -12.43 20.13 7.55
CA LYS A 158 -13.08 18.87 7.13
C LYS A 158 -12.49 17.70 7.90
N ASN A 159 -13.35 16.73 8.26
CA ASN A 159 -12.92 15.48 8.84
C ASN A 159 -11.83 14.81 8.00
N GLY A 160 -10.99 14.01 8.64
CA GLY A 160 -9.92 13.25 8.02
C GLY A 160 -8.69 13.14 8.90
N THR A 161 -7.67 12.49 8.37
CA THR A 161 -6.40 12.27 9.06
C THR A 161 -5.26 12.93 8.28
N TYR A 162 -4.38 13.59 9.00
CA TYR A 162 -3.12 14.11 8.49
C TYR A 162 -1.97 13.43 9.20
N VAL A 163 -1.02 12.94 8.42
CA VAL A 163 0.24 12.37 8.92
C VAL A 163 1.39 13.09 8.24
N GLU A 164 2.35 13.55 9.03
CA GLU A 164 3.61 14.10 8.55
C GLU A 164 4.76 13.36 9.22
N PHE A 165 5.78 13.00 8.46
CA PHE A 165 6.92 12.31 9.01
C PHE A 165 8.21 12.64 8.25
N LYS A 166 9.33 12.54 8.98
CA LYS A 166 10.68 12.65 8.45
C LYS A 166 11.44 11.38 8.79
N PRO A 167 11.75 10.50 7.81
CA PRO A 167 12.54 9.31 8.06
C PRO A 167 13.84 9.62 8.82
N ASP A 168 14.20 8.76 9.76
CA ASP A 168 15.39 8.98 10.60
C ASP A 168 16.68 8.67 9.85
N HIS A 169 17.55 9.65 9.67
CA HIS A 169 18.84 9.53 8.99
C HIS A 169 19.82 8.53 9.64
N THR A 170 19.59 8.16 10.90
CA THR A 170 20.40 7.13 11.54
C THR A 170 20.09 5.73 11.02
N ILE A 171 18.89 5.54 10.46
CA ILE A 171 18.41 4.29 9.86
C ILE A 171 18.46 4.36 8.34
N PHE A 172 17.96 5.45 7.75
CA PHE A 172 17.92 5.70 6.31
C PHE A 172 19.05 6.68 5.94
N LYS A 173 20.21 6.15 5.64
CA LYS A 173 21.38 6.97 5.33
C LYS A 173 21.28 7.57 3.93
N ASN A 174 21.43 8.90 3.82
CA ASN A 174 21.46 9.62 2.54
C ASN A 174 20.22 9.33 1.64
N TYR A 175 19.09 9.03 2.24
CA TYR A 175 17.89 8.69 1.47
C TYR A 175 17.37 9.88 0.68
N LYS A 176 16.79 9.54 -0.48
CA LYS A 176 16.05 10.50 -1.32
C LYS A 176 14.88 9.82 -2.00
N TYR A 177 13.68 10.40 -1.87
CA TYR A 177 12.53 9.93 -2.63
C TYR A 177 12.71 10.23 -4.13
N ARG A 178 12.56 9.22 -4.97
CA ARG A 178 12.44 9.37 -6.41
C ARG A 178 10.96 9.44 -6.76
N LEU A 179 10.52 10.59 -7.25
CA LEU A 179 9.09 10.81 -7.53
C LEU A 179 8.55 9.82 -8.56
N GLU A 180 9.35 9.36 -9.50
CA GLU A 180 8.97 8.33 -10.48
C GLU A 180 8.48 7.01 -9.83
N TYR A 181 9.10 6.60 -8.71
CA TYR A 181 8.67 5.40 -7.97
C TYR A 181 7.38 5.65 -7.18
N VAL A 182 7.26 6.85 -6.61
CA VAL A 182 6.05 7.28 -5.91
C VAL A 182 4.88 7.41 -6.89
N GLU A 183 5.08 8.01 -8.06
CA GLU A 183 4.06 8.12 -9.10
C GLU A 183 3.58 6.74 -9.59
N LYS A 184 4.51 5.81 -9.81
CA LYS A 184 4.17 4.43 -10.18
C LYS A 184 3.34 3.74 -9.09
N MET A 185 3.70 3.91 -7.83
CA MET A 185 2.92 3.41 -6.70
C MET A 185 1.51 4.03 -6.68
N ILE A 186 1.40 5.34 -6.80
CA ILE A 186 0.12 6.08 -6.81
C ILE A 186 -0.77 5.63 -7.97
N LYS A 187 -0.22 5.41 -9.14
CA LYS A 187 -0.95 4.90 -10.31
C LYS A 187 -1.62 3.57 -10.01
N PHE A 188 -0.93 2.63 -9.37
CA PHE A 188 -1.55 1.36 -8.97
C PHE A 188 -2.71 1.57 -7.99
N TYR A 189 -2.58 2.46 -7.01
CA TYR A 189 -3.68 2.77 -6.09
C TYR A 189 -4.92 3.30 -6.84
N VAL A 190 -4.76 4.22 -7.77
CA VAL A 190 -5.91 4.77 -8.50
C VAL A 190 -6.53 3.78 -9.48
N TYR A 191 -5.72 2.87 -10.09
CA TYR A 191 -6.26 1.80 -10.93
C TYR A 191 -7.03 0.75 -10.14
N LEU A 192 -6.61 0.45 -8.92
CA LEU A 192 -7.29 -0.49 -8.05
C LEU A 192 -8.51 0.11 -7.33
N ASN A 193 -8.62 1.44 -7.32
CA ASN A 193 -9.68 2.18 -6.64
C ASN A 193 -10.26 3.26 -7.57
N PRO A 194 -11.03 2.88 -8.61
CA PRO A 194 -11.64 3.83 -9.53
C PRO A 194 -12.45 4.89 -8.81
N GLY A 195 -12.25 6.15 -9.19
CA GLY A 195 -12.90 7.29 -8.56
C GLY A 195 -12.12 7.93 -7.40
N LEU A 196 -11.10 7.25 -6.85
CA LEU A 196 -10.15 7.87 -5.94
C LEU A 196 -9.26 8.87 -6.69
N THR A 197 -9.04 10.03 -6.10
CA THR A 197 -8.06 11.02 -6.56
C THR A 197 -6.91 11.11 -5.58
N ILE A 198 -5.70 10.87 -6.05
CA ILE A 198 -4.49 11.12 -5.26
C ILE A 198 -3.74 12.29 -5.90
N LYS A 199 -3.33 13.25 -5.08
CA LYS A 199 -2.50 14.36 -5.51
C LYS A 199 -1.11 14.21 -4.92
N LEU A 200 -0.09 14.27 -5.77
CA LEU A 200 1.31 14.29 -5.37
C LEU A 200 1.90 15.65 -5.76
N ASN A 201 2.31 16.44 -4.77
CA ASN A 201 2.85 17.78 -4.96
C ASN A 201 1.97 18.65 -5.89
N GLY A 202 0.63 18.50 -5.77
CA GLY A 202 -0.37 19.19 -6.59
C GLY A 202 -0.77 18.48 -7.90
N ASN A 203 0.05 17.55 -8.42
CA ASN A 203 -0.28 16.77 -9.61
C ASN A 203 -1.36 15.72 -9.28
N LYS A 204 -2.41 15.66 -10.10
CA LYS A 204 -3.57 14.77 -9.86
C LYS A 204 -3.40 13.44 -10.59
N PHE A 205 -3.65 12.36 -9.89
CA PHE A 205 -3.75 11.00 -10.42
C PHE A 205 -5.16 10.48 -10.12
N ARG A 206 -5.82 9.92 -11.13
CA ARG A 206 -7.17 9.37 -11.04
C ARG A 206 -7.40 8.40 -12.17
N SER A 207 -8.12 7.34 -11.92
CA SER A 207 -8.62 6.38 -12.90
C SER A 207 -10.15 6.31 -12.84
N GLU A 208 -10.78 6.18 -13.99
CA GLU A 208 -12.24 5.98 -14.11
C GLU A 208 -12.58 4.51 -14.38
N PHE A 209 -11.73 3.81 -15.15
CA PHE A 209 -11.99 2.45 -15.60
C PHE A 209 -11.08 1.38 -14.97
N GLY A 210 -10.27 1.76 -13.97
CA GLY A 210 -9.52 0.83 -13.15
C GLY A 210 -8.48 0.01 -13.92
N LEU A 211 -8.60 -1.33 -13.89
CA LEU A 211 -7.63 -2.23 -14.54
C LEU A 211 -7.57 -2.05 -16.07
N LYS A 212 -8.62 -1.52 -16.68
CA LYS A 212 -8.59 -1.16 -18.09
C LYS A 212 -7.59 -0.02 -18.32
N ASP A 213 -7.67 1.05 -17.52
CA ASP A 213 -6.75 2.20 -17.61
C ASP A 213 -5.31 1.75 -17.32
N LEU A 214 -5.12 0.78 -16.43
CA LEU A 214 -3.80 0.19 -16.17
C LEU A 214 -3.19 -0.41 -17.43
N ILE A 215 -3.93 -1.24 -18.16
CA ILE A 215 -3.43 -1.85 -19.40
C ILE A 215 -3.15 -0.78 -20.45
N GLU A 216 -4.03 0.21 -20.61
CA GLU A 216 -3.85 1.32 -21.56
C GLU A 216 -2.63 2.19 -21.22
N ASP A 217 -2.31 2.41 -19.94
CA ASP A 217 -1.13 3.18 -19.52
C ASP A 217 0.19 2.40 -19.69
N GLN A 218 0.16 1.08 -19.53
CA GLN A 218 1.36 0.24 -19.61
C GLN A 218 1.67 -0.26 -21.00
N SER A 219 0.73 -0.17 -21.96
CA SER A 219 0.85 -0.75 -23.29
C SER A 219 0.39 0.22 -24.37
N ASN A 220 0.90 0.05 -25.58
CA ASN A 220 0.42 0.84 -26.72
C ASN A 220 -0.93 0.30 -27.20
N VAL A 221 -1.99 1.07 -27.02
CA VAL A 221 -3.37 0.72 -27.40
C VAL A 221 -3.52 0.34 -28.89
N GLN A 222 -2.69 0.94 -29.78
CA GLN A 222 -2.73 0.66 -31.21
C GLN A 222 -2.24 -0.77 -31.54
N ASP A 223 -1.48 -1.37 -30.65
CA ASP A 223 -0.98 -2.73 -30.81
C ASP A 223 -1.96 -3.80 -30.29
N PHE A 224 -3.12 -3.40 -29.76
CA PHE A 224 -4.11 -4.35 -29.30
C PHE A 224 -4.79 -5.08 -30.45
N LEU A 225 -4.90 -6.39 -30.32
CA LEU A 225 -5.57 -7.25 -31.29
C LEU A 225 -7.08 -7.02 -31.31
N TYR A 226 -7.64 -6.67 -30.16
CA TYR A 226 -9.05 -6.34 -29.93
C TYR A 226 -9.19 -5.41 -28.71
N PRO A 227 -10.33 -4.69 -28.55
CA PRO A 227 -10.56 -3.85 -27.39
C PRO A 227 -10.43 -4.61 -26.08
N ILE A 228 -9.94 -3.98 -25.02
CA ILE A 228 -9.79 -4.61 -23.71
C ILE A 228 -11.14 -5.14 -23.23
N ILE A 229 -11.20 -6.43 -22.94
CA ILE A 229 -12.31 -7.09 -22.26
C ILE A 229 -12.15 -6.84 -20.76
N HIS A 230 -13.13 -6.20 -20.14
CA HIS A 230 -13.11 -5.85 -18.73
C HIS A 230 -14.27 -6.54 -17.99
N LEU A 231 -13.94 -7.43 -17.06
CA LEU A 231 -14.87 -8.24 -16.31
C LEU A 231 -14.79 -7.91 -14.82
N LYS A 232 -15.92 -7.73 -14.19
CA LYS A 232 -16.06 -7.39 -12.77
C LYS A 232 -16.98 -8.37 -12.06
N GLY A 233 -16.47 -9.03 -11.02
CA GLY A 233 -17.22 -9.80 -10.04
C GLY A 233 -17.16 -9.15 -8.66
N ASN A 234 -17.68 -9.84 -7.64
CA ASN A 234 -17.71 -9.28 -6.28
C ASN A 234 -16.29 -9.12 -5.68
N ASP A 235 -15.41 -10.10 -5.90
CA ASP A 235 -14.09 -10.20 -5.30
C ASP A 235 -12.97 -10.41 -6.33
N ILE A 236 -13.31 -10.31 -7.61
CA ILE A 236 -12.39 -10.47 -8.73
C ILE A 236 -12.68 -9.43 -9.80
N GLU A 237 -11.65 -8.82 -10.31
CA GLU A 237 -11.69 -7.92 -11.46
C GLU A 237 -10.59 -8.32 -12.43
N VAL A 238 -10.91 -8.40 -13.71
CA VAL A 238 -9.98 -8.85 -14.76
C VAL A 238 -10.12 -7.93 -15.97
N ALA A 239 -9.00 -7.46 -16.49
CA ALA A 239 -8.93 -6.80 -17.79
C ALA A 239 -7.97 -7.58 -18.69
N ILE A 240 -8.36 -7.85 -19.94
CA ILE A 240 -7.60 -8.73 -20.86
C ILE A 240 -7.62 -8.15 -22.26
N THR A 241 -6.49 -8.23 -22.93
CA THR A 241 -6.34 -8.11 -24.39
C THR A 241 -5.16 -8.94 -24.87
N HIS A 242 -4.91 -8.97 -26.19
CA HIS A 242 -3.70 -9.52 -26.77
C HIS A 242 -2.99 -8.46 -27.59
N SER A 243 -1.67 -8.52 -27.61
CA SER A 243 -0.83 -7.65 -28.45
C SER A 243 -0.65 -8.25 -29.86
N ARG A 244 -0.52 -7.39 -30.86
CA ARG A 244 -0.14 -7.77 -32.24
C ARG A 244 1.37 -7.86 -32.42
N THR A 245 2.13 -7.12 -31.61
CA THR A 245 3.56 -6.89 -31.80
C THR A 245 4.42 -7.62 -30.76
N GLN A 246 3.87 -7.87 -29.57
CA GLN A 246 4.54 -8.55 -28.47
C GLN A 246 4.16 -10.03 -28.46
N TYR A 247 5.12 -10.92 -28.21
CA TYR A 247 4.88 -12.37 -28.15
C TYR A 247 4.90 -12.94 -26.74
N SER A 248 5.41 -12.20 -25.76
CA SER A 248 5.43 -12.59 -24.34
C SER A 248 4.07 -12.42 -23.69
N GLU A 249 3.83 -13.23 -22.65
CA GLU A 249 2.71 -13.05 -21.75
C GLU A 249 3.03 -11.92 -20.75
N GLU A 250 2.09 -11.02 -20.50
CA GLU A 250 2.24 -9.92 -19.54
C GLU A 250 1.08 -9.93 -18.53
N TYR A 251 1.41 -9.93 -17.23
CA TYR A 251 0.44 -10.03 -16.17
C TYR A 251 0.70 -8.98 -15.08
N TYR A 252 -0.33 -8.20 -14.77
CA TYR A 252 -0.38 -7.31 -13.62
C TYR A 252 -1.34 -7.92 -12.61
N SER A 253 -0.84 -8.55 -11.55
CA SER A 253 -1.68 -9.26 -10.59
C SER A 253 -1.63 -8.65 -9.20
N PHE A 254 -2.80 -8.57 -8.56
CA PHE A 254 -2.99 -7.91 -7.28
C PHE A 254 -3.84 -8.76 -6.33
N VAL A 255 -3.47 -8.76 -5.06
CA VAL A 255 -4.24 -9.38 -3.96
C VAL A 255 -4.46 -8.32 -2.89
N ASN A 256 -5.71 -8.03 -2.55
CA ASN A 256 -6.08 -7.01 -1.57
C ASN A 256 -5.39 -5.65 -1.78
N GLY A 257 -5.22 -5.24 -3.06
CA GLY A 257 -4.55 -3.99 -3.41
C GLY A 257 -3.02 -4.04 -3.42
N GLN A 258 -2.40 -5.19 -3.09
CA GLN A 258 -0.96 -5.38 -3.15
C GLN A 258 -0.55 -5.95 -4.50
N TYR A 259 0.44 -5.33 -5.16
CA TYR A 259 1.00 -5.84 -6.41
C TYR A 259 1.86 -7.07 -6.15
N THR A 260 1.52 -8.18 -6.79
CA THR A 260 2.25 -9.45 -6.66
C THR A 260 3.23 -9.59 -7.84
N VAL A 261 4.41 -9.03 -7.69
CA VAL A 261 5.43 -8.93 -8.76
C VAL A 261 5.80 -10.31 -9.33
N GLN A 262 5.87 -11.32 -8.47
CA GLN A 262 6.20 -12.70 -8.88
C GLN A 262 4.95 -13.54 -9.19
N GLY A 263 3.77 -12.91 -9.26
CA GLY A 263 2.50 -13.62 -9.45
C GLY A 263 2.02 -14.29 -8.16
N GLY A 264 1.56 -15.53 -8.29
CA GLY A 264 1.03 -16.34 -7.20
C GLY A 264 -0.05 -17.31 -7.66
N THR A 265 -0.67 -18.01 -6.71
CA THR A 265 -1.72 -19.01 -6.99
C THR A 265 -2.92 -18.43 -7.75
N HIS A 266 -3.30 -17.18 -7.45
CA HIS A 266 -4.39 -16.47 -8.13
C HIS A 266 -4.08 -16.23 -9.62
N GLN A 267 -2.86 -15.83 -9.97
CA GLN A 267 -2.44 -15.64 -11.35
C GLN A 267 -2.37 -16.97 -12.08
N SER A 268 -1.84 -18.02 -11.43
CA SER A 268 -1.77 -19.36 -12.01
C SER A 268 -3.16 -19.93 -12.28
N ALA A 269 -4.08 -19.78 -11.32
CA ALA A 269 -5.48 -20.19 -11.47
C ALA A 269 -6.18 -19.43 -12.60
N PHE A 270 -5.95 -18.13 -12.73
CA PHE A 270 -6.47 -17.34 -13.85
C PHE A 270 -5.96 -17.83 -15.20
N ARG A 271 -4.65 -18.09 -15.34
CA ARG A 271 -4.04 -18.62 -16.58
C ARG A 271 -4.64 -19.96 -16.99
N GLU A 272 -4.89 -20.84 -16.02
CA GLU A 272 -5.51 -22.14 -16.25
C GLU A 272 -6.98 -22.00 -16.65
N ALA A 273 -7.75 -21.22 -15.89
CA ALA A 273 -9.17 -20.98 -16.14
C ALA A 273 -9.39 -20.34 -17.53
N PHE A 274 -8.55 -19.39 -17.92
CA PHE A 274 -8.62 -18.74 -19.23
C PHE A 274 -8.48 -19.75 -20.36
N VAL A 275 -7.46 -20.61 -20.31
CA VAL A 275 -7.23 -21.67 -21.31
C VAL A 275 -8.40 -22.65 -21.36
N LYS A 276 -8.87 -23.10 -20.20
CA LYS A 276 -9.99 -24.02 -20.09
C LYS A 276 -11.26 -23.45 -20.72
N THR A 277 -11.58 -22.20 -20.39
CA THR A 277 -12.78 -21.51 -20.91
C THR A 277 -12.75 -21.39 -22.44
N ILE A 278 -11.61 -21.03 -23.04
CA ILE A 278 -11.47 -20.95 -24.50
C ILE A 278 -11.66 -22.33 -25.15
N ARG A 279 -11.03 -23.38 -24.61
CA ARG A 279 -11.19 -24.75 -25.11
C ARG A 279 -12.64 -25.24 -25.04
N GLU A 280 -13.29 -25.03 -23.92
CA GLU A 280 -14.70 -25.41 -23.73
C GLU A 280 -15.65 -24.66 -24.68
N PHE A 281 -15.45 -23.34 -24.82
CA PHE A 281 -16.29 -22.53 -25.69
C PHE A 281 -16.21 -22.98 -27.18
N PHE A 282 -15.02 -23.25 -27.67
CA PHE A 282 -14.82 -23.65 -29.06
C PHE A 282 -14.95 -25.16 -29.29
N GLY A 283 -15.05 -25.98 -28.24
CA GLY A 283 -15.05 -27.44 -28.33
C GLY A 283 -13.78 -28.01 -28.94
N LYS A 284 -12.64 -27.33 -28.84
CA LYS A 284 -11.36 -27.66 -29.45
C LYS A 284 -10.22 -27.62 -28.43
N ASN A 285 -9.30 -28.58 -28.55
CA ASN A 285 -8.12 -28.66 -27.68
C ASN A 285 -6.94 -27.88 -28.29
N TYR A 286 -7.06 -26.53 -28.31
CA TYR A 286 -5.95 -25.66 -28.74
C TYR A 286 -4.76 -25.81 -27.83
N GLU A 287 -3.53 -25.59 -28.33
CA GLU A 287 -2.34 -25.57 -27.50
C GLU A 287 -2.38 -24.40 -26.49
N THR A 288 -1.98 -24.67 -25.24
CA THR A 288 -1.98 -23.70 -24.15
C THR A 288 -1.13 -22.48 -24.49
N SER A 289 0.05 -22.70 -25.10
CA SER A 289 0.95 -21.63 -25.54
C SER A 289 0.30 -20.70 -26.56
N ASP A 290 -0.50 -21.24 -27.49
CA ASP A 290 -1.15 -20.45 -28.53
C ASP A 290 -2.26 -19.55 -27.97
N ILE A 291 -3.04 -20.10 -27.01
CA ILE A 291 -4.09 -19.31 -26.34
C ILE A 291 -3.51 -18.15 -25.54
N ARG A 292 -2.37 -18.34 -24.88
CA ARG A 292 -1.75 -17.32 -24.02
C ARG A 292 -0.72 -16.44 -24.71
N LYS A 293 -0.33 -16.78 -25.94
CA LYS A 293 0.63 -16.00 -26.70
C LYS A 293 0.18 -14.54 -26.81
N SER A 294 1.05 -13.62 -26.43
CA SER A 294 0.81 -12.16 -26.47
C SER A 294 -0.31 -11.63 -25.59
N ILE A 295 -0.78 -12.40 -24.61
CA ILE A 295 -1.79 -11.92 -23.66
C ILE A 295 -1.23 -10.80 -22.80
N ILE A 296 -2.04 -9.75 -22.63
CA ILE A 296 -1.83 -8.67 -21.63
C ILE A 296 -3.04 -8.72 -20.71
N SER A 297 -2.81 -8.96 -19.43
CA SER A 297 -3.89 -9.08 -18.46
C SER A 297 -3.57 -8.40 -17.15
N ALA A 298 -4.57 -7.72 -16.59
CA ALA A 298 -4.58 -7.21 -15.23
C ALA A 298 -5.62 -7.97 -14.41
N LEU A 299 -5.23 -8.46 -13.24
CA LEU A 299 -6.06 -9.26 -12.34
C LEU A 299 -6.00 -8.70 -10.93
N SER A 300 -7.14 -8.42 -10.32
CA SER A 300 -7.26 -8.04 -8.92
C SER A 300 -8.23 -8.95 -8.19
N ILE A 301 -7.81 -9.52 -7.07
CA ILE A 301 -8.67 -10.32 -6.21
C ILE A 301 -8.70 -9.77 -4.78
N LYS A 302 -9.82 -10.03 -4.09
CA LYS A 302 -9.98 -9.72 -2.67
C LYS A 302 -10.25 -11.02 -1.91
N VAL A 303 -9.39 -11.32 -0.95
CA VAL A 303 -9.49 -12.53 -0.10
C VAL A 303 -9.43 -12.13 1.38
N MET A 304 -10.06 -12.93 2.24
CA MET A 304 -10.16 -12.60 3.67
C MET A 304 -8.83 -12.74 4.41
N GLU A 305 -8.05 -13.76 4.11
CA GLU A 305 -6.80 -14.06 4.80
C GLU A 305 -5.70 -14.37 3.78
N PRO A 306 -5.15 -13.35 3.10
CA PRO A 306 -4.07 -13.57 2.13
C PRO A 306 -2.78 -13.96 2.86
N ILE A 307 -2.03 -14.89 2.25
CA ILE A 307 -0.67 -15.23 2.68
C ILE A 307 0.28 -14.70 1.62
N PHE A 308 1.21 -13.86 2.01
CA PHE A 308 2.27 -13.34 1.16
C PHE A 308 3.62 -13.95 1.58
N GLU A 309 4.49 -14.28 0.63
CA GLU A 309 5.84 -14.80 0.92
C GLU A 309 6.76 -13.73 1.52
N SER A 310 6.51 -12.48 1.19
CA SER A 310 7.21 -11.31 1.76
C SER A 310 6.25 -10.13 1.88
N GLN A 311 6.42 -9.37 2.94
CA GLN A 311 5.72 -8.09 3.13
C GLN A 311 6.56 -6.94 2.60
#